data_0727f56953d7860c80b91ffa9dbddf2f
#
_entry.id   0727f56953d7860c80b91ffa9dbddf2f
#
_cell.length_a   1.000
_cell.length_b   1.000
_cell.length_c   1.000
_cell.angle_alpha   90.00
_cell.angle_beta   90.00
_cell.angle_gamma   90.00
#
_symmetry.space_group_name_H-M   'P 1'
#
loop_
_entity.id
_entity.type
_entity.pdbx_description
1 polymer ?
#
loop_
_entity_poly.entity_id
_entity_poly.type
_entity_poly.pdbx_seq_one_letter_code
_entity_poly.pdbx_strand_id
1 'polypeptide(L)'
;MEHFFGDGMLDSSRTQCNAESCCCYNMMKLSQMLFEITEDPKYLDYIEKTLWNAKLGSVGPSGGYSYFNPMGTGYYRLYSPAKPAENPFWCCVGTALEDFAKIGDQIFYEENGVITIAQWISSELALESGTKVSLCVDFKNGKLSISSEGKDDLTIRLRIPRWIRNRDELLPDNEDYLCFSLGAKERKTIAFTMQLKMLSLPDNSEVIGFSYGPFVLCVPLGNEKWGESAGAGIDVYAPAWKSVFGASVKSDITYGKTIKAVLDREFLKLPEGETIESFRSHFESYINKTGDLHFRLEGLSDYKEEPVTLDLVPYYSTGNERYGIYWYVHS
;
A
#
# COMPACT_ATOMS: atom_id res chain seq x y z
N MET A 1 10.64 9.56 3.40
CA MET A 1 11.71 10.35 4.04
C MET A 1 11.14 11.08 5.23
N GLU A 2 11.95 11.37 6.23
CA GLU A 2 11.54 12.12 7.43
C GLU A 2 11.55 13.63 7.22
N HIS A 3 12.26 14.12 6.21
CA HIS A 3 12.52 15.54 6.04
C HIS A 3 12.18 16.02 4.63
N PHE A 4 11.79 17.28 4.54
CA PHE A 4 11.69 17.99 3.27
C PHE A 4 13.08 18.48 2.83
N PHE A 5 13.30 18.52 1.53
CA PHE A 5 14.49 19.13 0.93
C PHE A 5 14.14 20.56 0.50
N GLY A 6 14.86 21.55 1.07
CA GLY A 6 14.64 22.94 0.75
C GLY A 6 13.18 23.39 0.97
N ASP A 7 12.64 24.19 0.09
CA ASP A 7 11.34 24.88 0.18
C ASP A 7 10.11 23.94 0.10
N GLY A 8 10.07 22.90 0.94
CA GLY A 8 8.95 21.94 1.00
C GLY A 8 8.95 20.88 -0.10
N MET A 9 10.04 20.75 -0.85
CA MET A 9 10.17 19.71 -1.86
C MET A 9 10.44 18.35 -1.22
N LEU A 10 9.78 17.33 -1.74
CA LEU A 10 10.06 15.94 -1.40
C LEU A 10 11.22 15.41 -2.26
N ASP A 11 12.01 14.51 -1.69
CA ASP A 11 12.99 13.77 -2.48
C ASP A 11 12.28 12.78 -3.42
N SER A 12 12.52 12.92 -4.71
CA SER A 12 12.02 12.01 -5.74
C SER A 12 12.78 10.70 -5.84
N SER A 13 13.94 10.59 -5.16
CA SER A 13 14.80 9.41 -5.24
C SER A 13 14.14 8.19 -4.58
N ARG A 14 14.16 7.07 -5.28
CA ARG A 14 13.77 5.79 -4.72
C ARG A 14 14.97 5.19 -4.01
N THR A 15 14.89 5.09 -2.70
CA THR A 15 15.99 4.66 -1.84
C THR A 15 15.52 3.61 -0.83
N GLN A 16 16.41 3.24 0.05
CA GLN A 16 16.11 2.44 1.24
C GLN A 16 15.35 3.22 2.33
N CYS A 17 15.31 4.54 2.26
CA CYS A 17 14.75 5.42 3.30
C CYS A 17 13.46 6.11 2.87
N ASN A 18 12.69 5.51 1.99
CA ASN A 18 11.40 6.05 1.59
C ASN A 18 10.30 5.65 2.59
N ALA A 19 9.19 6.37 2.53
CA ALA A 19 7.95 6.09 3.24
C ALA A 19 8.18 5.69 4.71
N GLU A 20 8.77 6.60 5.48
CA GLU A 20 8.94 6.46 6.93
C GLU A 20 7.57 6.30 7.58
N SER A 21 7.45 5.32 8.49
CA SER A 21 6.17 4.88 9.02
C SER A 21 5.45 5.93 9.84
N CYS A 22 6.18 6.79 10.60
CA CYS A 22 5.56 7.89 11.32
C CYS A 22 5.04 8.97 10.36
N CYS A 23 5.78 9.28 9.30
CA CYS A 23 5.35 10.23 8.28
C CYS A 23 4.08 9.72 7.58
N CYS A 24 4.04 8.44 7.19
CA CYS A 24 2.86 7.83 6.61
C CYS A 24 1.63 7.97 7.53
N TYR A 25 1.79 7.68 8.81
CA TYR A 25 0.71 7.78 9.79
C TYR A 25 0.23 9.23 9.99
N ASN A 26 1.16 10.16 10.15
CA ASN A 26 0.78 11.58 10.33
C ASN A 26 0.07 12.14 9.09
N MET A 27 0.47 11.72 7.88
CA MET A 27 -0.25 12.07 6.66
C MET A 27 -1.64 11.43 6.57
N MET A 28 -1.83 10.22 7.12
CA MET A 28 -3.17 9.63 7.25
C MET A 28 -4.04 10.44 8.20
N LYS A 29 -3.52 10.83 9.37
CA LYS A 29 -4.25 11.70 10.32
C LYS A 29 -4.62 13.05 9.68
N LEU A 30 -3.67 13.68 8.99
CA LEU A 30 -3.96 14.92 8.26
C LEU A 30 -5.04 14.72 7.21
N SER A 31 -4.98 13.63 6.45
CA SER A 31 -5.98 13.31 5.44
C SER A 31 -7.35 13.08 6.06
N GLN A 32 -7.44 12.40 7.20
CA GLN A 32 -8.68 12.24 7.94
C GLN A 32 -9.28 13.58 8.35
N MET A 33 -8.48 14.47 8.96
CA MET A 33 -8.94 15.81 9.36
C MET A 33 -9.40 16.64 8.15
N LEU A 34 -8.67 16.55 7.04
CA LEU A 34 -9.06 17.25 5.80
C LEU A 34 -10.34 16.69 5.20
N PHE A 35 -10.54 15.38 5.27
CA PHE A 35 -11.81 14.76 4.85
C PHE A 35 -12.97 15.24 5.73
N GLU A 36 -12.82 15.27 7.04
CA GLU A 36 -13.84 15.76 7.99
C GLU A 36 -14.24 17.22 7.75
N ILE A 37 -13.35 18.05 7.18
CA ILE A 37 -13.60 19.46 6.86
C ILE A 37 -14.19 19.64 5.46
N THR A 38 -13.70 18.87 4.49
CA THR A 38 -13.96 19.13 3.06
C THR A 38 -14.87 18.12 2.39
N GLU A 39 -15.04 16.95 2.99
CA GLU A 39 -15.68 15.75 2.44
C GLU A 39 -15.11 15.27 1.08
N ASP A 40 -13.92 15.75 0.68
CA ASP A 40 -13.28 15.37 -0.57
C ASP A 40 -12.74 13.93 -0.47
N PRO A 41 -13.26 12.97 -1.27
CA PRO A 41 -12.90 11.56 -1.19
C PRO A 41 -11.45 11.26 -1.54
N LYS A 42 -10.71 12.19 -2.16
CA LYS A 42 -9.28 12.01 -2.43
C LYS A 42 -8.45 11.76 -1.16
N TYR A 43 -8.89 12.30 -0.03
CA TYR A 43 -8.24 12.06 1.25
C TYR A 43 -8.48 10.65 1.76
N LEU A 44 -9.67 10.09 1.51
CA LEU A 44 -9.98 8.69 1.81
C LEU A 44 -9.21 7.72 0.90
N ASP A 45 -9.00 8.08 -0.37
CA ASP A 45 -8.16 7.32 -1.30
C ASP A 45 -6.70 7.25 -0.82
N TYR A 46 -6.17 8.36 -0.27
CA TYR A 46 -4.83 8.39 0.32
C TYR A 46 -4.72 7.49 1.56
N ILE A 47 -5.71 7.58 2.46
CA ILE A 47 -5.77 6.72 3.67
C ILE A 47 -5.80 5.25 3.26
N GLU A 48 -6.69 4.86 2.35
CA GLU A 48 -6.83 3.49 1.87
C GLU A 48 -5.52 2.95 1.28
N LYS A 49 -4.92 3.71 0.35
CA LYS A 49 -3.66 3.33 -0.28
C LYS A 49 -2.53 3.16 0.74
N THR A 50 -2.44 4.08 1.70
CA THR A 50 -1.40 4.04 2.73
C THR A 50 -1.61 2.87 3.68
N LEU A 51 -2.84 2.63 4.11
CA LEU A 51 -3.20 1.57 5.05
C LEU A 51 -2.90 0.18 4.46
N TRP A 52 -3.44 -0.12 3.26
CA TRP A 52 -3.28 -1.44 2.63
C TRP A 52 -1.84 -1.73 2.18
N ASN A 53 -1.02 -0.73 1.99
CA ASN A 53 0.34 -0.92 1.48
C ASN A 53 1.39 -0.57 2.54
N ALA A 54 1.63 0.71 2.82
CA ALA A 54 2.71 1.10 3.70
C ALA A 54 2.51 0.61 5.13
N LYS A 55 1.29 0.74 5.68
CA LYS A 55 1.03 0.38 7.09
C LYS A 55 0.97 -1.12 7.30
N LEU A 56 0.20 -1.82 6.50
CA LEU A 56 0.12 -3.28 6.59
C LEU A 56 1.46 -3.92 6.22
N GLY A 57 2.17 -3.39 5.21
CA GLY A 57 3.51 -3.82 4.83
C GLY A 57 4.58 -3.54 5.90
N SER A 58 4.34 -2.60 6.81
CA SER A 58 5.28 -2.32 7.91
C SER A 58 5.25 -3.36 9.03
N VAL A 59 4.25 -4.24 9.06
CA VAL A 59 4.16 -5.32 10.05
C VAL A 59 5.05 -6.48 9.61
N GLY A 60 6.03 -6.81 10.43
CA GLY A 60 6.94 -7.93 10.16
C GLY A 60 6.33 -9.28 10.47
N PRO A 61 6.82 -10.36 9.82
CA PRO A 61 6.31 -11.72 10.04
C PRO A 61 6.40 -12.20 11.50
N SER A 62 7.34 -11.64 12.26
CA SER A 62 7.55 -11.96 13.69
C SER A 62 6.91 -10.96 14.64
N GLY A 63 6.05 -10.06 14.15
CA GLY A 63 5.39 -9.04 14.98
C GLY A 63 6.21 -7.78 15.21
N GLY A 64 7.37 -7.63 14.59
CA GLY A 64 8.14 -6.38 14.57
C GLY A 64 7.53 -5.35 13.61
N TYR A 65 8.04 -4.11 13.65
CA TYR A 65 7.55 -3.03 12.80
C TYR A 65 8.68 -2.33 12.06
N SER A 66 8.47 -2.00 10.79
CA SER A 66 9.51 -1.36 9.98
C SER A 66 9.56 0.14 10.22
N TYR A 67 10.78 0.68 10.18
CA TYR A 67 11.00 2.12 10.20
C TYR A 67 10.69 2.72 8.83
N PHE A 68 11.32 2.22 7.78
CA PHE A 68 11.12 2.63 6.40
C PHE A 68 10.47 1.52 5.57
N ASN A 69 9.77 1.93 4.51
CA ASN A 69 9.31 1.08 3.43
C ASN A 69 10.11 1.44 2.16
N PRO A 70 11.23 0.77 1.89
CA PRO A 70 12.08 1.05 0.74
C PRO A 70 11.31 1.02 -0.58
N MET A 71 11.55 2.00 -1.44
CA MET A 71 11.01 2.04 -2.78
C MET A 71 12.05 1.74 -3.87
N GLY A 72 13.33 1.73 -3.50
CA GLY A 72 14.39 1.25 -4.38
C GLY A 72 14.36 -0.26 -4.52
N THR A 73 14.54 -0.74 -5.74
CA THR A 73 14.55 -2.19 -6.03
C THR A 73 15.76 -2.87 -5.37
N GLY A 74 15.51 -4.04 -4.81
CA GLY A 74 16.56 -4.85 -4.18
C GLY A 74 16.83 -4.54 -2.70
N TYR A 75 16.13 -3.57 -2.12
CA TYR A 75 16.15 -3.36 -0.68
C TYR A 75 15.09 -4.22 0.02
N TYR A 76 15.19 -4.32 1.33
CA TYR A 76 14.23 -5.01 2.19
C TYR A 76 13.85 -4.14 3.40
N ARG A 77 12.73 -4.44 4.01
CA ARG A 77 12.29 -3.76 5.23
C ARG A 77 13.06 -4.30 6.43
N LEU A 78 13.58 -3.40 7.24
CA LEU A 78 14.17 -3.74 8.52
C LEU A 78 13.10 -3.59 9.61
N TYR A 79 12.78 -4.70 10.25
CA TYR A 79 11.78 -4.72 11.33
C TYR A 79 12.44 -4.62 12.70
N SER A 80 11.77 -3.95 13.61
CA SER A 80 12.13 -4.02 15.03
C SER A 80 11.99 -5.47 15.52
N PRO A 81 12.84 -5.93 16.46
CA PRO A 81 12.63 -7.24 17.07
C PRO A 81 11.31 -7.29 17.83
N ALA A 82 10.70 -8.47 17.83
CA ALA A 82 9.48 -8.73 18.57
C ALA A 82 9.69 -8.74 20.11
N LYS A 83 10.96 -8.84 20.57
CA LYS A 83 11.30 -8.91 21.99
C LYS A 83 11.88 -7.58 22.49
N PRO A 84 11.22 -6.89 23.41
CA PRO A 84 11.66 -5.58 23.91
C PRO A 84 13.09 -5.55 24.48
N ALA A 85 13.58 -6.66 25.01
CA ALA A 85 14.90 -6.73 25.63
C ALA A 85 16.07 -6.68 24.64
N GLU A 86 15.82 -6.86 23.35
CA GLU A 86 16.85 -6.98 22.33
C GLU A 86 17.05 -5.71 21.52
N ASN A 87 16.21 -4.66 21.73
CA ASN A 87 16.27 -3.53 20.84
C ASN A 87 15.67 -2.20 21.29
N PRO A 88 16.17 -1.12 20.71
CA PRO A 88 15.56 0.19 20.89
C PRO A 88 14.12 0.20 20.36
N PHE A 89 13.26 0.82 21.13
CA PHE A 89 11.91 1.14 20.76
C PHE A 89 11.95 2.37 19.85
N TRP A 90 11.80 2.16 18.57
CA TRP A 90 11.77 3.27 17.60
C TRP A 90 10.49 4.07 17.69
N CYS A 91 10.52 5.33 17.26
CA CYS A 91 9.32 6.15 17.13
C CYS A 91 8.24 5.44 16.32
N CYS A 92 8.62 4.75 15.25
CA CYS A 92 7.69 4.01 14.38
C CYS A 92 6.99 2.85 15.09
N VAL A 93 7.60 2.23 16.09
CA VAL A 93 6.95 1.20 16.90
C VAL A 93 5.85 1.81 17.78
N GLY A 94 6.12 2.97 18.40
CA GLY A 94 5.11 3.73 19.14
C GLY A 94 3.97 4.20 18.25
N THR A 95 4.31 4.73 17.09
CA THR A 95 3.33 5.12 16.06
C THR A 95 2.46 3.95 15.63
N ALA A 96 3.02 2.74 15.48
CA ALA A 96 2.26 1.56 15.09
C ALA A 96 1.19 1.19 16.12
N LEU A 97 1.51 1.30 17.42
CA LEU A 97 0.53 1.03 18.47
C LEU A 97 -0.66 1.98 18.39
N GLU A 98 -0.41 3.28 18.19
CA GLU A 98 -1.46 4.27 18.02
C GLU A 98 -2.27 4.01 16.74
N ASP A 99 -1.60 3.80 15.61
CA ASP A 99 -2.19 3.62 14.28
C ASP A 99 -3.15 2.43 14.24
N PHE A 100 -2.69 1.25 14.68
CA PHE A 100 -3.53 0.06 14.68
C PHE A 100 -4.68 0.13 15.70
N ALA A 101 -4.51 0.84 16.83
CA ALA A 101 -5.58 1.08 17.77
C ALA A 101 -6.68 1.99 17.21
N LYS A 102 -6.36 2.83 16.21
CA LYS A 102 -7.25 3.86 15.64
C LYS A 102 -7.76 3.53 14.23
N ILE A 103 -7.48 2.35 13.68
CA ILE A 103 -7.99 1.98 12.35
C ILE A 103 -9.52 2.11 12.28
N GLY A 104 -10.22 1.76 13.36
CA GLY A 104 -11.68 1.86 13.45
C GLY A 104 -12.22 3.26 13.20
N ASP A 105 -11.50 4.28 13.62
CA ASP A 105 -11.91 5.69 13.52
C ASP A 105 -11.99 6.19 12.06
N GLN A 106 -11.45 5.44 11.11
CA GLN A 106 -11.37 5.81 9.70
C GLN A 106 -12.34 5.04 8.80
N ILE A 107 -13.08 4.07 9.35
CA ILE A 107 -13.94 3.18 8.57
C ILE A 107 -15.33 3.78 8.39
N PHE A 108 -15.90 4.31 9.46
CA PHE A 108 -17.26 4.86 9.48
C PHE A 108 -17.25 6.31 9.96
N TYR A 109 -18.11 7.12 9.36
CA TYR A 109 -18.43 8.46 9.83
C TYR A 109 -19.95 8.58 9.95
N GLU A 110 -20.44 9.28 10.97
CA GLU A 110 -21.84 9.54 11.16
C GLU A 110 -22.10 11.05 11.18
N GLU A 111 -22.98 11.50 10.33
CA GLU A 111 -23.42 12.89 10.30
C GLU A 111 -24.90 12.97 9.94
N ASN A 112 -25.68 13.69 10.75
CA ASN A 112 -27.14 13.95 10.53
C ASN A 112 -27.95 12.67 10.25
N GLY A 113 -27.60 11.54 10.89
CA GLY A 113 -28.27 10.25 10.71
C GLY A 113 -27.88 9.49 9.45
N VAL A 114 -26.87 9.96 8.73
CA VAL A 114 -26.26 9.26 7.59
C VAL A 114 -24.97 8.59 8.03
N ILE A 115 -24.85 7.30 7.76
CA ILE A 115 -23.63 6.55 8.03
C ILE A 115 -22.81 6.45 6.73
N THR A 116 -21.66 7.13 6.72
CA THR A 116 -20.72 7.04 5.62
C THR A 116 -19.76 5.89 5.87
N ILE A 117 -19.71 4.91 4.97
CA ILE A 117 -18.71 3.84 4.94
C ILE A 117 -17.55 4.32 4.05
N ALA A 118 -16.46 4.74 4.69
CA ALA A 118 -15.34 5.39 4.04
C ALA A 118 -14.26 4.41 3.58
N GLN A 119 -14.01 3.34 4.37
CA GLN A 119 -12.99 2.34 4.06
C GLN A 119 -13.59 0.95 3.94
N TRP A 120 -13.12 0.19 2.95
CA TRP A 120 -13.58 -1.18 2.70
C TRP A 120 -12.77 -2.17 3.55
N ILE A 121 -13.07 -2.19 4.84
CA ILE A 121 -12.45 -3.06 5.84
C ILE A 121 -13.56 -3.77 6.61
N SER A 122 -13.52 -5.09 6.64
CA SER A 122 -14.50 -5.89 7.38
C SER A 122 -14.50 -5.51 8.86
N SER A 123 -15.64 -5.03 9.35
CA SER A 123 -15.78 -4.42 10.68
C SER A 123 -17.23 -4.34 11.13
N GLU A 124 -17.45 -4.02 12.39
CA GLU A 124 -18.75 -3.79 12.98
C GLU A 124 -18.80 -2.40 13.65
N LEU A 125 -19.83 -1.62 13.36
CA LEU A 125 -20.15 -0.36 14.02
C LEU A 125 -21.34 -0.60 14.95
N ALA A 126 -21.19 -0.23 16.22
CA ALA A 126 -22.28 -0.20 17.19
C ALA A 126 -22.76 1.24 17.37
N LEU A 127 -24.03 1.52 17.06
CA LEU A 127 -24.65 2.81 17.26
C LEU A 127 -25.16 2.97 18.69
N GLU A 128 -25.32 4.21 19.15
CA GLU A 128 -25.87 4.50 20.48
C GLU A 128 -27.30 3.97 20.67
N SER A 129 -28.06 3.85 19.59
CA SER A 129 -29.41 3.25 19.58
C SER A 129 -29.42 1.75 19.90
N GLY A 130 -28.23 1.10 19.93
CA GLY A 130 -28.05 -0.35 20.04
C GLY A 130 -28.13 -1.09 18.70
N THR A 131 -28.39 -0.39 17.60
CA THR A 131 -28.33 -0.97 16.26
C THR A 131 -26.85 -1.20 15.85
N LYS A 132 -26.57 -2.33 15.23
CA LYS A 132 -25.25 -2.69 14.72
C LYS A 132 -25.25 -2.71 13.21
N VAL A 133 -24.16 -2.21 12.62
CA VAL A 133 -23.90 -2.28 11.18
C VAL A 133 -22.66 -3.13 10.97
N SER A 134 -22.79 -4.23 10.25
CA SER A 134 -21.67 -5.10 9.91
C SER A 134 -21.28 -4.92 8.45
N LEU A 135 -20.02 -4.66 8.20
CA LEU A 135 -19.39 -4.59 6.89
C LEU A 135 -18.51 -5.82 6.68
N CYS A 136 -18.72 -6.56 5.60
CA CYS A 136 -17.91 -7.70 5.23
C CYS A 136 -17.41 -7.51 3.80
N VAL A 137 -16.09 -7.50 3.61
CA VAL A 137 -15.44 -7.32 2.31
C VAL A 137 -14.70 -8.60 1.94
N ASP A 138 -15.08 -9.20 0.82
CA ASP A 138 -14.46 -10.38 0.25
C ASP A 138 -13.78 -10.00 -1.08
N PHE A 139 -12.52 -9.61 -0.99
CA PHE A 139 -11.71 -9.24 -2.16
C PHE A 139 -11.51 -10.40 -3.13
N LYS A 140 -11.48 -11.63 -2.63
CA LYS A 140 -11.29 -12.83 -3.44
C LYS A 140 -12.45 -13.06 -4.39
N ASN A 141 -13.67 -12.93 -3.88
CA ASN A 141 -14.89 -13.17 -4.64
C ASN A 141 -15.56 -11.88 -5.17
N GLY A 142 -14.93 -10.71 -4.94
CA GLY A 142 -15.45 -9.43 -5.39
C GLY A 142 -16.82 -9.09 -4.80
N LYS A 143 -17.00 -9.28 -3.50
CA LYS A 143 -18.28 -9.03 -2.80
C LYS A 143 -18.08 -8.16 -1.58
N LEU A 144 -18.93 -7.16 -1.45
CA LEU A 144 -19.07 -6.36 -0.25
C LEU A 144 -20.49 -6.55 0.27
N SER A 145 -20.66 -6.90 1.54
CA SER A 145 -21.97 -7.05 2.18
C SER A 145 -22.06 -6.10 3.36
N ILE A 146 -23.19 -5.42 3.45
CA ILE A 146 -23.55 -4.54 4.56
C ILE A 146 -24.82 -5.10 5.16
N SER A 147 -24.88 -5.30 6.48
CA SER A 147 -26.07 -5.74 7.17
C SER A 147 -26.31 -4.94 8.44
N SER A 148 -27.56 -4.76 8.79
CA SER A 148 -27.99 -4.14 10.04
C SER A 148 -28.58 -5.19 10.99
N GLU A 149 -28.30 -5.02 12.29
CA GLU A 149 -28.94 -5.74 13.38
C GLU A 149 -29.49 -4.71 14.36
N GLY A 150 -30.81 -4.56 14.41
CA GLY A 150 -31.46 -3.58 15.24
C GLY A 150 -32.90 -3.33 14.83
N LYS A 151 -33.43 -2.17 15.18
CA LYS A 151 -34.82 -1.78 14.90
C LYS A 151 -34.89 -0.56 13.95
N ASP A 152 -33.79 0.09 13.73
CA ASP A 152 -33.73 1.36 12.98
C ASP A 152 -33.49 1.10 11.49
N ASP A 153 -34.16 1.87 10.66
CA ASP A 153 -33.77 2.00 9.25
C ASP A 153 -32.66 3.03 9.16
N LEU A 154 -31.63 2.70 8.40
CA LEU A 154 -30.40 3.48 8.29
C LEU A 154 -30.25 4.06 6.89
N THR A 155 -29.71 5.25 6.81
CA THR A 155 -29.23 5.82 5.54
C THR A 155 -27.74 5.57 5.44
N ILE A 156 -27.33 4.86 4.39
CA ILE A 156 -25.94 4.49 4.13
C ILE A 156 -25.44 5.29 2.93
N ARG A 157 -24.26 5.89 3.10
CA ARG A 157 -23.44 6.54 2.06
C ARG A 157 -22.15 5.73 1.91
N LEU A 158 -22.09 4.84 0.95
CA LEU A 158 -20.95 3.95 0.70
C LEU A 158 -19.98 4.58 -0.31
N ARG A 159 -18.73 4.86 0.10
CA ARG A 159 -17.70 5.25 -0.87
C ARG A 159 -17.42 4.12 -1.84
N ILE A 160 -17.38 4.41 -3.12
CA ILE A 160 -17.00 3.49 -4.18
C ILE A 160 -15.57 3.83 -4.64
N PRO A 161 -14.55 3.03 -4.24
CA PRO A 161 -13.16 3.33 -4.55
C PRO A 161 -12.86 3.40 -6.05
N ARG A 162 -11.86 4.22 -6.42
CA ARG A 162 -11.47 4.43 -7.83
C ARG A 162 -10.75 3.25 -8.48
N TRP A 163 -10.39 2.24 -7.71
CA TRP A 163 -9.79 1.00 -8.21
C TRP A 163 -10.82 -0.06 -8.62
N ILE A 164 -12.12 0.21 -8.47
CA ILE A 164 -13.19 -0.68 -8.91
C ILE A 164 -13.37 -0.51 -10.42
N ARG A 165 -13.25 -1.64 -11.16
CA ARG A 165 -13.36 -1.66 -12.63
C ARG A 165 -14.79 -1.33 -13.11
N ASN A 166 -15.80 -1.91 -12.44
CA ASN A 166 -17.21 -1.70 -12.77
C ASN A 166 -17.84 -0.53 -11.98
N ARG A 167 -17.05 0.50 -11.70
CA ARG A 167 -17.48 1.67 -10.91
C ARG A 167 -18.65 2.40 -11.55
N ASP A 168 -18.64 2.59 -12.87
CA ASP A 168 -19.67 3.29 -13.61
C ASP A 168 -21.03 2.55 -13.61
N GLU A 169 -21.03 1.23 -13.43
CA GLU A 169 -22.25 0.46 -13.22
C GLU A 169 -22.86 0.68 -11.83
N LEU A 170 -22.02 0.97 -10.84
CA LEU A 170 -22.41 1.25 -9.46
C LEU A 170 -22.76 2.72 -9.25
N LEU A 171 -22.14 3.62 -10.01
CA LEU A 171 -22.25 5.08 -9.89
C LEU A 171 -22.44 5.71 -11.28
N PRO A 172 -23.66 5.74 -11.83
CA PRO A 172 -23.88 6.20 -13.19
C PRO A 172 -23.57 7.69 -13.42
N ASP A 173 -23.59 8.51 -12.37
CA ASP A 173 -23.47 9.98 -12.46
C ASP A 173 -22.07 10.54 -12.10
N ASN A 174 -21.01 9.74 -12.18
CA ASN A 174 -19.64 10.11 -11.77
C ASN A 174 -19.51 10.54 -10.30
N GLU A 175 -20.43 10.13 -9.46
CA GLU A 175 -20.36 10.36 -8.03
C GLU A 175 -19.26 9.51 -7.37
N ASP A 176 -18.91 9.82 -6.13
CA ASP A 176 -17.96 9.02 -5.34
C ASP A 176 -18.66 8.10 -4.33
N TYR A 177 -19.97 8.24 -4.15
CA TYR A 177 -20.74 7.53 -3.14
C TYR A 177 -22.03 6.92 -3.68
N LEU A 178 -22.28 5.68 -3.31
CA LEU A 178 -23.57 5.02 -3.49
C LEU A 178 -24.41 5.23 -2.23
N CYS A 179 -25.53 5.94 -2.38
CA CYS A 179 -26.47 6.21 -1.29
C CYS A 179 -27.67 5.28 -1.35
N PHE A 180 -28.06 4.70 -0.21
CA PHE A 180 -29.25 3.85 -0.10
C PHE A 180 -29.75 3.73 1.34
N SER A 181 -31.02 3.34 1.49
CA SER A 181 -31.57 2.93 2.78
C SER A 181 -31.26 1.46 3.05
N LEU A 182 -30.96 1.14 4.30
CA LEU A 182 -30.77 -0.21 4.80
C LEU A 182 -31.79 -0.45 5.93
N GLY A 183 -32.76 -1.27 5.67
CA GLY A 183 -33.83 -1.57 6.61
C GLY A 183 -33.36 -2.34 7.84
N ALA A 184 -34.17 -2.34 8.89
CA ALA A 184 -33.93 -3.12 10.08
C ALA A 184 -33.75 -4.61 9.74
N LYS A 185 -32.66 -5.23 10.19
CA LYS A 185 -32.30 -6.63 9.92
C LYS A 185 -32.11 -6.96 8.42
N GLU A 186 -31.86 -5.95 7.61
CA GLU A 186 -31.59 -6.11 6.18
C GLU A 186 -30.12 -6.40 5.90
N ARG A 187 -29.86 -7.07 4.77
CA ARG A 187 -28.53 -7.24 4.19
C ARG A 187 -28.54 -6.82 2.73
N LYS A 188 -27.61 -5.98 2.36
CA LYS A 188 -27.32 -5.59 0.98
C LYS A 188 -25.96 -6.11 0.56
N THR A 189 -25.88 -6.72 -0.62
CA THR A 189 -24.61 -7.20 -1.19
C THR A 189 -24.35 -6.50 -2.51
N ILE A 190 -23.13 -6.04 -2.69
CA ILE A 190 -22.64 -5.33 -3.87
C ILE A 190 -21.51 -6.16 -4.47
N ALA A 191 -21.64 -6.50 -5.74
CA ALA A 191 -20.58 -7.16 -6.49
C ALA A 191 -19.61 -6.12 -7.05
N PHE A 192 -18.31 -6.38 -7.00
CA PHE A 192 -17.30 -5.52 -7.56
C PHE A 192 -16.18 -6.30 -8.24
N THR A 193 -15.50 -5.66 -9.16
CA THR A 193 -14.31 -6.19 -9.83
C THR A 193 -13.14 -5.26 -9.60
N MET A 194 -12.02 -5.81 -9.14
CA MET A 194 -10.80 -5.02 -8.96
C MET A 194 -10.12 -4.75 -10.31
N GLN A 195 -9.60 -3.54 -10.47
CA GLN A 195 -8.85 -3.14 -11.64
C GLN A 195 -7.36 -3.38 -11.44
N LEU A 196 -6.72 -3.97 -12.43
CA LEU A 196 -5.27 -3.94 -12.57
C LEU A 196 -4.90 -2.57 -13.17
N LYS A 197 -3.96 -1.87 -12.54
CA LYS A 197 -3.49 -0.55 -13.00
C LYS A 197 -1.98 -0.53 -13.12
N MET A 198 -1.48 0.08 -14.18
CA MET A 198 -0.09 0.49 -14.27
C MET A 198 0.06 1.87 -13.62
N LEU A 199 1.00 1.96 -12.70
CA LEU A 199 1.37 3.17 -11.98
C LEU A 199 2.60 3.79 -12.65
N SER A 200 2.77 5.10 -12.52
CA SER A 200 3.98 5.80 -12.93
C SER A 200 4.40 6.78 -11.84
N LEU A 201 5.67 7.11 -11.81
CA LEU A 201 6.11 8.21 -10.97
C LEU A 201 5.66 9.55 -11.60
N PRO A 202 5.27 10.53 -10.78
CA PRO A 202 4.81 11.84 -11.29
C PRO A 202 5.87 12.60 -12.08
N ASP A 203 7.15 12.39 -11.74
CA ASP A 203 8.32 13.05 -12.31
C ASP A 203 9.05 12.21 -13.37
N ASN A 204 8.69 10.92 -13.50
CA ASN A 204 9.27 10.04 -14.51
C ASN A 204 8.27 8.98 -14.97
N SER A 205 7.73 9.18 -16.15
CA SER A 205 6.74 8.28 -16.73
C SER A 205 7.32 6.94 -17.19
N GLU A 206 8.62 6.83 -17.41
CA GLU A 206 9.29 5.57 -17.79
C GLU A 206 9.48 4.63 -16.60
N VAL A 207 9.29 5.13 -15.38
CA VAL A 207 9.32 4.31 -14.17
C VAL A 207 7.91 3.88 -13.84
N ILE A 208 7.67 2.59 -13.97
CA ILE A 208 6.36 1.98 -13.78
C ILE A 208 6.31 1.04 -12.58
N GLY A 209 5.12 0.86 -12.06
CA GLY A 209 4.75 -0.15 -11.08
C GLY A 209 3.33 -0.64 -11.37
N PHE A 210 2.83 -1.56 -10.57
CA PHE A 210 1.49 -2.13 -10.76
C PHE A 210 0.70 -2.13 -9.48
N SER A 211 -0.62 -2.04 -9.60
CA SER A 211 -1.56 -2.27 -8.49
C SER A 211 -2.74 -3.10 -8.95
N TYR A 212 -3.34 -3.85 -8.04
CA TYR A 212 -4.60 -4.56 -8.26
C TYR A 212 -5.58 -4.24 -7.13
N GLY A 213 -6.66 -3.56 -7.48
CA GLY A 213 -7.51 -2.97 -6.46
C GLY A 213 -6.73 -1.99 -5.57
N PRO A 214 -6.86 -2.05 -4.23
CA PRO A 214 -6.13 -1.19 -3.32
C PRO A 214 -4.66 -1.60 -3.12
N PHE A 215 -4.25 -2.76 -3.62
CA PHE A 215 -2.94 -3.36 -3.35
C PHE A 215 -1.90 -2.95 -4.38
N VAL A 216 -0.80 -2.36 -3.95
CA VAL A 216 0.42 -2.21 -4.76
C VAL A 216 1.04 -3.58 -4.92
N LEU A 217 1.44 -3.92 -6.13
CA LEU A 217 2.12 -5.17 -6.43
C LEU A 217 3.64 -4.97 -6.41
N CYS A 218 4.35 -5.99 -5.97
CA CYS A 218 5.80 -6.03 -6.00
C CYS A 218 6.30 -7.42 -6.38
N VAL A 219 7.57 -7.50 -6.77
CA VAL A 219 8.26 -8.75 -7.06
C VAL A 219 9.13 -9.13 -5.89
N PRO A 220 8.91 -10.28 -5.23
CA PRO A 220 9.87 -10.85 -4.29
C PRO A 220 11.18 -11.19 -5.01
N LEU A 221 12.31 -10.77 -4.45
CA LEU A 221 13.64 -10.97 -5.03
C LEU A 221 14.53 -11.90 -4.20
N GLY A 222 13.95 -12.55 -3.17
CA GLY A 222 14.62 -13.51 -2.33
C GLY A 222 15.65 -12.92 -1.36
N ASN A 223 16.42 -13.81 -0.75
CA ASN A 223 17.35 -13.50 0.34
C ASN A 223 18.83 -13.74 -0.03
N GLU A 224 19.12 -14.00 -1.27
CA GLU A 224 20.51 -14.21 -1.70
C GLU A 224 21.37 -13.01 -1.30
N LYS A 225 22.56 -13.31 -0.76
CA LYS A 225 23.53 -12.31 -0.34
C LYS A 225 22.97 -11.28 0.66
N TRP A 226 22.06 -11.72 1.52
CA TRP A 226 21.43 -10.87 2.53
C TRP A 226 22.44 -10.07 3.36
N GLY A 227 23.58 -10.68 3.71
CA GLY A 227 24.67 -10.02 4.44
C GLY A 227 25.47 -8.97 3.65
N GLU A 228 25.31 -8.92 2.34
CA GLU A 228 26.03 -7.98 1.46
C GLU A 228 25.19 -6.75 1.09
N SER A 229 23.90 -6.76 1.42
CA SER A 229 23.01 -5.63 1.15
C SER A 229 22.57 -4.95 2.42
N ALA A 230 22.50 -3.65 2.36
CA ALA A 230 21.92 -2.87 3.41
C ALA A 230 20.43 -3.14 3.53
N GLY A 231 19.96 -3.48 4.73
CA GLY A 231 18.59 -3.30 5.09
C GLY A 231 18.25 -1.82 5.09
N ALA A 232 17.03 -1.50 4.72
CA ALA A 232 16.53 -0.16 4.96
C ALA A 232 16.29 0.01 6.45
N GLY A 233 17.11 0.76 7.10
CA GLY A 233 17.00 0.95 8.52
C GLY A 233 17.52 2.30 8.98
N ILE A 234 17.51 2.45 10.26
CA ILE A 234 18.01 3.59 11.03
C ILE A 234 19.48 3.89 10.70
N ASP A 235 20.19 2.95 10.13
CA ASP A 235 21.63 3.05 9.88
C ASP A 235 22.04 4.21 8.99
N VAL A 236 21.14 4.72 8.16
CA VAL A 236 21.40 5.92 7.36
C VAL A 236 21.57 7.16 8.24
N TYR A 237 20.95 7.14 9.42
CA TYR A 237 21.06 8.21 10.44
C TYR A 237 21.92 7.77 11.64
N ALA A 238 22.64 6.70 11.49
CA ALA A 238 23.30 5.93 12.54
C ALA A 238 24.22 6.69 13.50
N PRO A 239 24.98 7.72 13.16
CA PRO A 239 25.87 8.36 14.13
C PRO A 239 25.13 8.87 15.37
N ALA A 240 23.97 9.47 15.21
CA ALA A 240 23.18 10.00 16.31
C ALA A 240 22.41 8.88 17.06
N TRP A 241 21.89 7.90 16.35
CA TRP A 241 21.10 6.83 16.94
C TRP A 241 21.93 5.83 17.73
N LYS A 242 23.16 5.54 17.28
CA LYS A 242 24.10 4.69 18.03
C LYS A 242 24.37 5.23 19.43
N SER A 243 24.47 6.55 19.57
CA SER A 243 24.74 7.17 20.86
C SER A 243 23.52 7.16 21.79
N VAL A 244 22.31 7.19 21.26
CA VAL A 244 21.06 7.28 22.03
C VAL A 244 20.58 5.92 22.49
N PHE A 245 20.68 4.90 21.64
CA PHE A 245 20.06 3.59 21.91
C PHE A 245 21.05 2.47 22.23
N GLY A 246 22.34 2.74 22.18
CA GLY A 246 23.37 1.72 22.49
C GLY A 246 23.35 0.52 21.54
N ALA A 247 22.56 0.59 20.47
CA ALA A 247 22.43 -0.50 19.52
C ALA A 247 23.71 -0.62 18.69
N SER A 248 24.31 -1.79 18.71
CA SER A 248 25.33 -2.17 17.73
C SER A 248 24.65 -2.48 16.38
N VAL A 249 24.07 -1.47 15.78
CA VAL A 249 23.67 -1.57 14.39
C VAL A 249 24.97 -1.56 13.62
N LYS A 250 25.32 -2.67 12.98
CA LYS A 250 26.52 -2.74 12.18
C LYS A 250 26.42 -1.71 11.05
N SER A 251 27.31 -0.75 11.08
CA SER A 251 27.38 0.36 10.11
C SER A 251 27.98 -0.04 8.76
N ASP A 252 28.01 -1.33 8.45
CA ASP A 252 28.52 -1.83 7.18
C ASP A 252 27.49 -1.73 6.04
N ILE A 253 26.71 -0.66 6.08
CA ILE A 253 25.99 -0.23 4.90
C ILE A 253 27.01 0.34 3.93
N THR A 254 27.58 -0.51 3.13
CA THR A 254 28.28 -0.07 1.94
C THR A 254 27.22 0.34 0.91
N TYR A 255 26.85 1.60 0.95
CA TYR A 255 26.19 2.25 -0.17
C TYR A 255 26.90 1.80 -1.45
N GLY A 256 26.17 1.19 -2.37
CA GLY A 256 26.73 0.80 -3.67
C GLY A 256 27.18 -0.65 -3.81
N LYS A 257 27.14 -1.48 -2.78
CA LYS A 257 27.25 -2.94 -2.94
C LYS A 257 25.89 -3.64 -3.02
N THR A 258 24.88 -2.91 -3.40
CA THR A 258 23.63 -3.55 -3.77
C THR A 258 23.96 -4.55 -4.86
N ILE A 259 23.41 -5.70 -4.73
CA ILE A 259 23.70 -6.83 -5.56
C ILE A 259 23.37 -6.43 -6.98
N LYS A 260 24.39 -6.24 -7.78
CA LYS A 260 24.26 -5.82 -9.18
C LYS A 260 23.22 -6.68 -9.93
N ALA A 261 23.20 -7.98 -9.66
CA ALA A 261 22.25 -8.92 -10.24
C ALA A 261 20.77 -8.65 -9.85
N VAL A 262 20.50 -7.98 -8.72
CA VAL A 262 19.15 -7.63 -8.30
C VAL A 262 18.75 -6.28 -8.87
N LEU A 263 19.68 -5.32 -8.94
CA LEU A 263 19.46 -4.03 -9.59
C LEU A 263 19.28 -4.17 -11.09
N ASP A 264 19.98 -5.11 -11.71
CA ASP A 264 19.84 -5.42 -13.13
C ASP A 264 18.39 -5.82 -13.50
N ARG A 265 17.60 -6.30 -12.53
CA ARG A 265 16.18 -6.59 -12.70
C ARG A 265 15.27 -5.36 -12.61
N GLU A 266 15.80 -4.20 -12.28
CA GLU A 266 15.04 -2.94 -12.26
C GLU A 266 14.74 -2.41 -13.67
N PHE A 267 15.47 -2.91 -14.68
CA PHE A 267 15.33 -2.47 -16.07
C PHE A 267 14.60 -3.52 -16.90
N LEU A 268 13.56 -3.08 -17.58
CA LEU A 268 12.75 -3.89 -18.48
C LEU A 268 12.81 -3.28 -19.88
N LYS A 269 13.10 -4.12 -20.87
CA LYS A 269 13.08 -3.75 -22.29
C LYS A 269 11.80 -4.25 -22.91
N LEU A 270 11.12 -3.38 -23.63
CA LEU A 270 9.94 -3.72 -24.43
C LEU A 270 10.31 -4.54 -25.66
N PRO A 271 9.40 -5.34 -26.21
CA PRO A 271 9.58 -6.01 -27.48
C PRO A 271 9.93 -5.03 -28.60
N GLU A 272 10.63 -5.52 -29.64
CA GLU A 272 10.99 -4.71 -30.80
C GLU A 272 9.75 -4.07 -31.47
N GLY A 273 9.80 -2.76 -31.67
CA GLY A 273 8.72 -1.98 -32.23
C GLY A 273 7.63 -1.54 -31.26
N GLU A 274 7.72 -1.95 -30.00
CA GLU A 274 6.81 -1.50 -28.95
C GLU A 274 7.29 -0.18 -28.33
N THR A 275 6.38 0.79 -28.16
CA THR A 275 6.64 2.03 -27.42
C THR A 275 6.04 1.94 -26.01
N ILE A 276 6.49 2.80 -25.10
CA ILE A 276 5.93 2.83 -23.74
C ILE A 276 4.46 3.25 -23.74
N GLU A 277 4.03 4.11 -24.68
CA GLU A 277 2.63 4.51 -24.84
C GLU A 277 1.77 3.35 -25.33
N SER A 278 2.26 2.61 -26.30
CA SER A 278 1.60 1.40 -26.79
C SER A 278 1.50 0.37 -25.66
N PHE A 279 2.59 0.05 -25.00
CA PHE A 279 2.61 -0.85 -23.85
C PHE A 279 1.60 -0.44 -22.78
N ARG A 280 1.51 0.86 -22.43
CA ARG A 280 0.53 1.37 -21.47
C ARG A 280 -0.91 1.07 -21.84
N SER A 281 -1.23 1.12 -23.14
CA SER A 281 -2.60 0.92 -23.60
C SER A 281 -3.07 -0.53 -23.49
N HIS A 282 -2.15 -1.49 -23.43
CA HIS A 282 -2.48 -2.91 -23.41
C HIS A 282 -1.60 -3.77 -22.48
N PHE A 283 -0.96 -3.15 -21.49
CA PHE A 283 -0.06 -3.84 -20.54
C PHE A 283 -0.72 -5.05 -19.83
N GLU A 284 -2.06 -5.05 -19.71
CA GLU A 284 -2.80 -6.18 -19.16
C GLU A 284 -2.57 -7.47 -19.96
N SER A 285 -2.23 -7.39 -21.25
CA SER A 285 -1.93 -8.57 -22.07
C SER A 285 -0.61 -9.26 -21.71
N TYR A 286 0.28 -8.56 -21.03
CA TYR A 286 1.54 -9.07 -20.51
C TYR A 286 1.43 -9.65 -19.10
N ILE A 287 0.27 -9.52 -18.43
CA ILE A 287 0.08 -9.90 -17.04
C ILE A 287 -1.00 -10.96 -16.91
N ASN A 288 -0.62 -12.14 -16.50
CA ASN A 288 -1.51 -13.26 -16.25
C ASN A 288 -1.78 -13.42 -14.76
N LYS A 289 -3.05 -13.59 -14.37
CA LYS A 289 -3.41 -13.94 -13.00
C LYS A 289 -3.12 -15.41 -12.76
N THR A 290 -2.23 -15.71 -11.80
CA THR A 290 -1.78 -17.07 -11.48
C THR A 290 -2.37 -17.63 -10.18
N GLY A 291 -2.99 -16.76 -9.38
CA GLY A 291 -3.62 -17.14 -8.10
C GLY A 291 -4.40 -15.99 -7.49
N ASP A 292 -4.85 -16.17 -6.25
CA ASP A 292 -5.50 -15.09 -5.51
C ASP A 292 -4.46 -14.00 -5.24
N LEU A 293 -4.67 -12.81 -5.82
CA LEU A 293 -3.76 -11.66 -5.74
C LEU A 293 -2.33 -11.94 -6.25
N HIS A 294 -2.12 -13.02 -6.99
CA HIS A 294 -0.84 -13.37 -7.61
C HIS A 294 -0.93 -13.22 -9.11
N PHE A 295 0.08 -12.61 -9.69
CA PHE A 295 0.15 -12.35 -11.12
C PHE A 295 1.55 -12.65 -11.64
N ARG A 296 1.65 -12.82 -12.94
CA ARG A 296 2.91 -13.03 -13.64
C ARG A 296 2.98 -12.11 -14.85
N LEU A 297 4.04 -11.31 -14.90
CA LEU A 297 4.36 -10.47 -16.05
C LEU A 297 5.42 -11.18 -16.87
N GLU A 298 5.15 -11.33 -18.17
CA GLU A 298 5.99 -12.01 -19.15
C GLU A 298 6.03 -11.23 -20.47
N GLY A 299 6.94 -11.61 -21.35
CA GLY A 299 7.04 -11.00 -22.68
C GLY A 299 7.93 -9.75 -22.75
N LEU A 300 8.64 -9.43 -21.67
CA LEU A 300 9.65 -8.39 -21.61
C LEU A 300 11.04 -9.03 -21.50
N SER A 301 12.08 -8.24 -21.72
CA SER A 301 13.47 -8.66 -21.58
C SER A 301 14.20 -7.79 -20.55
N ASP A 302 15.34 -8.28 -20.06
CA ASP A 302 16.28 -7.45 -19.31
C ASP A 302 17.19 -6.64 -20.25
N TYR A 303 18.13 -5.89 -19.67
CA TYR A 303 19.08 -5.09 -20.43
C TYR A 303 20.10 -5.93 -21.25
N LYS A 304 20.16 -7.26 -21.03
CA LYS A 304 20.94 -8.23 -21.81
C LYS A 304 20.13 -8.91 -22.90
N GLU A 305 18.88 -8.48 -23.09
CA GLU A 305 17.91 -9.08 -24.01
C GLU A 305 17.49 -10.52 -23.64
N GLU A 306 17.71 -10.92 -22.39
CA GLU A 306 17.21 -12.19 -21.88
C GLU A 306 15.74 -12.06 -21.42
N PRO A 307 14.87 -13.03 -21.75
CA PRO A 307 13.48 -12.98 -21.33
C PRO A 307 13.33 -12.88 -19.79
N VAL A 308 12.44 -12.01 -19.34
CA VAL A 308 12.16 -11.79 -17.93
C VAL A 308 10.78 -12.31 -17.59
N THR A 309 10.68 -13.02 -16.47
CA THR A 309 9.42 -13.38 -15.83
C THR A 309 9.39 -12.79 -14.42
N LEU A 310 8.37 -11.98 -14.14
CA LEU A 310 8.19 -11.35 -12.83
C LEU A 310 6.91 -11.88 -12.17
N ASP A 311 7.06 -12.58 -11.05
CA ASP A 311 5.93 -12.95 -10.21
C ASP A 311 5.57 -11.78 -9.30
N LEU A 312 4.35 -11.25 -9.48
CA LEU A 312 3.83 -10.09 -8.79
C LEU A 312 2.90 -10.52 -7.65
N VAL A 313 3.16 -10.00 -6.47
CA VAL A 313 2.35 -10.26 -5.26
C VAL A 313 2.02 -8.95 -4.55
N PRO A 314 1.00 -8.89 -3.69
CA PRO A 314 0.75 -7.70 -2.89
C PRO A 314 1.97 -7.32 -2.04
N TYR A 315 2.32 -6.04 -2.05
CA TYR A 315 3.47 -5.53 -1.31
C TYR A 315 3.47 -5.91 0.18
N TYR A 316 2.31 -5.87 0.82
CA TYR A 316 2.20 -6.24 2.24
C TYR A 316 2.50 -7.71 2.52
N SER A 317 2.43 -8.59 1.53
CA SER A 317 2.65 -10.03 1.71
C SER A 317 4.13 -10.43 1.68
N THR A 318 5.02 -9.55 1.20
CA THR A 318 6.45 -9.78 1.29
C THR A 318 6.93 -9.59 2.72
N GLY A 319 7.72 -10.53 3.21
CA GLY A 319 8.26 -10.50 4.57
C GLY A 319 9.71 -10.02 4.61
N ASN A 320 10.58 -10.87 5.20
CA ASN A 320 12.01 -10.63 5.33
C ASN A 320 12.76 -10.99 4.04
N GLU A 321 12.44 -10.32 2.96
CA GLU A 321 13.10 -10.52 1.68
C GLU A 321 13.23 -9.20 0.92
N ARG A 322 14.13 -9.18 -0.06
CA ARG A 322 14.23 -8.08 -1.01
C ARG A 322 13.03 -8.07 -1.92
N TYR A 323 12.70 -6.90 -2.43
CA TYR A 323 11.61 -6.75 -3.38
C TYR A 323 11.87 -5.61 -4.38
N GLY A 324 11.07 -5.58 -5.45
CA GLY A 324 10.99 -4.47 -6.38
C GLY A 324 9.54 -4.05 -6.58
N ILE A 325 9.27 -2.74 -6.51
CA ILE A 325 7.95 -2.17 -6.77
C ILE A 325 7.93 -1.47 -8.13
N TYR A 326 9.04 -0.86 -8.50
CA TYR A 326 9.17 -0.04 -9.68
C TYR A 326 10.24 -0.55 -10.63
N TRP A 327 10.00 -0.38 -11.92
CA TRP A 327 10.90 -0.76 -13.00
C TRP A 327 11.06 0.37 -14.00
N TYR A 328 12.28 0.57 -14.49
CA TYR A 328 12.53 1.40 -15.66
C TYR A 328 12.18 0.60 -16.91
N VAL A 329 11.34 1.17 -17.78
CA VAL A 329 10.92 0.54 -19.02
C VAL A 329 11.49 1.31 -20.19
N HIS A 330 12.17 0.60 -21.07
CA HIS A 330 12.78 1.14 -22.28
C HIS A 330 12.25 0.42 -23.52
N SER A 331 12.08 1.17 -24.61
CA SER A 331 11.76 0.66 -25.94
C SER A 331 12.97 0.08 -26.63
#